data_e817125f451f9753b66694a62172b0ba
#
_entry.id   e817125f451f9753b66694a62172b0ba
#
_cell.length_a   1.000
_cell.length_b   1.000
_cell.length_c   1.000
_cell.angle_alpha   90.00
_cell.angle_beta   90.00
_cell.angle_gamma   90.00
#
_symmetry.space_group_name_H-M   'P 1'
#
loop_
_entity.id
_entity.type
_entity.pdbx_description
1 polymer ?
#
loop_
_entity_poly.entity_id
_entity_poly.type
_entity_poly.pdbx_seq_one_letter_code
_entity_poly.pdbx_strand_id
1 'polypeptide(L)'
;PLRRQRQMCIRDRNYTMLFDKEKHAALWVAYPLHSCYRGNSGRTEAWAADPLIEMLYQAKVYGETFCYYKDYSRGHQIPSADRTATDELNSQTFYASNMTPQNGDFNGGIWASLEGKIRENMCQDTLYVVTGCYFGNGYTTTYDGYYGNNADPASKICPVPTHYFKVVLRTRSGNSGKAVGQCGSDELKAIGFWLEHRNDYPQTFSTEYCKSVEYIEQQTGFTFFPSVPKEVKKQCTPSDWVL
;
A
#
# COMPACT_ATOMS: atom_id res chain seq x y z
N PRO A 1 -15.51 7.57 22.63
CA PRO A 1 -14.59 7.16 21.58
C PRO A 1 -14.70 8.17 20.46
N LEU A 2 -13.67 9.01 20.31
CA LEU A 2 -13.55 9.96 19.21
C LEU A 2 -13.60 9.15 17.92
N ARG A 3 -14.60 9.37 17.08
CA ARG A 3 -14.62 8.87 15.70
C ARG A 3 -13.40 9.46 15.00
N ARG A 4 -12.37 8.65 14.79
CA ARG A 4 -11.22 9.06 13.97
C ARG A 4 -11.76 9.57 12.65
N GLN A 5 -11.41 10.78 12.26
CA GLN A 5 -11.84 11.36 10.99
C GLN A 5 -11.12 10.63 9.86
N ARG A 6 -11.81 9.67 9.27
CA ARG A 6 -11.34 8.89 8.12
C ARG A 6 -12.05 9.37 6.87
N GLN A 7 -11.32 9.47 5.78
CA GLN A 7 -11.86 9.81 4.48
C GLN A 7 -11.57 8.69 3.50
N MET A 8 -12.62 8.20 2.83
CA MET A 8 -12.48 7.26 1.72
C MET A 8 -12.39 8.07 0.44
N CYS A 9 -11.32 7.88 -0.32
CA CYS A 9 -11.10 8.52 -1.60
C CYS A 9 -11.11 7.45 -2.71
N ILE A 10 -11.92 7.69 -3.73
CA ILE A 10 -11.98 6.86 -4.95
C ILE A 10 -11.42 7.72 -6.08
N ARG A 11 -10.41 7.19 -6.78
CA ARG A 11 -9.75 7.90 -7.89
C ARG A 11 -10.01 7.18 -9.18
N ASP A 12 -10.94 7.69 -9.98
CA ASP A 12 -11.22 7.28 -11.37
C ASP A 12 -10.94 5.81 -11.68
N ARG A 13 -11.28 4.92 -10.73
CA ARG A 13 -11.02 3.47 -10.74
C ARG A 13 -9.53 3.07 -10.70
N ASN A 14 -8.59 3.99 -10.49
CA ASN A 14 -7.16 3.67 -10.38
C ASN A 14 -6.87 2.94 -9.05
N TYR A 15 -7.31 3.51 -7.94
CA TYR A 15 -7.25 2.89 -6.60
C TYR A 15 -8.24 3.55 -5.63
N THR A 16 -8.50 2.85 -4.54
CA THR A 16 -9.32 3.35 -3.42
C THR A 16 -8.48 3.30 -2.15
N MET A 17 -8.65 4.27 -1.25
CA MET A 17 -7.91 4.31 0.01
C MET A 17 -8.79 4.66 1.20
N LEU A 18 -8.34 4.26 2.38
CA LEU A 18 -8.81 4.77 3.65
C LEU A 18 -7.76 5.71 4.23
N PHE A 19 -7.97 7.00 4.10
CA PHE A 19 -7.05 8.03 4.58
C PHE A 19 -7.38 8.43 6.03
N ASP A 20 -6.38 8.45 6.90
CA ASP A 20 -6.49 8.92 8.28
C ASP A 20 -5.90 10.32 8.40
N LYS A 21 -6.75 11.31 8.71
CA LYS A 21 -6.38 12.73 8.79
C LYS A 21 -5.41 13.04 9.95
N GLU A 22 -5.45 12.27 11.03
CA GLU A 22 -4.53 12.42 12.17
C GLU A 22 -3.16 11.77 11.91
N LYS A 23 -3.14 10.69 11.13
CA LYS A 23 -1.91 10.01 10.73
C LYS A 23 -1.26 10.61 9.49
N HIS A 24 -1.96 11.48 8.78
CA HIS A 24 -1.52 12.08 7.52
C HIS A 24 -1.14 11.03 6.46
N ALA A 25 -1.81 9.89 6.49
CA ALA A 25 -1.47 8.73 5.67
C ALA A 25 -2.69 7.86 5.36
N ALA A 26 -2.67 7.16 4.23
CA ALA A 26 -3.61 6.09 3.99
C ALA A 26 -3.28 4.89 4.91
N LEU A 27 -4.27 4.41 5.67
CA LEU A 27 -4.15 3.18 6.44
C LEU A 27 -4.11 1.96 5.54
N TRP A 28 -4.79 2.04 4.40
CA TRP A 28 -4.70 1.08 3.31
C TRP A 28 -5.09 1.71 1.97
N VAL A 29 -4.55 1.13 0.90
CA VAL A 29 -4.86 1.43 -0.50
C VAL A 29 -5.19 0.12 -1.20
N ALA A 30 -6.37 0.04 -1.82
CA ALA A 30 -6.85 -1.11 -2.58
C ALA A 30 -6.84 -0.83 -4.08
N TYR A 31 -6.30 -1.75 -4.86
CA TYR A 31 -6.20 -1.57 -6.30
C TYR A 31 -6.23 -2.90 -7.07
N PRO A 32 -6.77 -2.90 -8.30
CA PRO A 32 -6.62 -4.01 -9.23
C PRO A 32 -5.21 -3.99 -9.83
N LEU A 33 -4.58 -5.14 -9.95
CA LEU A 33 -3.33 -5.33 -10.69
C LEU A 33 -3.58 -6.27 -11.87
N HIS A 34 -3.38 -5.74 -13.08
CA HIS A 34 -3.61 -6.44 -14.34
C HIS A 34 -2.76 -5.80 -15.44
N SER A 35 -2.51 -6.51 -16.52
CA SER A 35 -1.69 -6.03 -17.63
C SER A 35 -2.18 -4.71 -18.25
N CYS A 36 -3.49 -4.43 -18.24
CA CYS A 36 -4.04 -3.16 -18.75
C CYS A 36 -3.60 -1.90 -17.97
N TYR A 37 -3.11 -2.05 -16.74
CA TYR A 37 -2.55 -0.94 -15.95
C TYR A 37 -1.05 -0.77 -16.15
N ARG A 38 -0.44 -1.65 -16.93
CA ARG A 38 1.00 -1.64 -17.21
C ARG A 38 1.28 -1.39 -18.69
N GLY A 39 2.33 -0.64 -18.96
CA GLY A 39 2.77 -0.26 -20.30
C GLY A 39 4.20 0.26 -20.25
N ASN A 40 4.53 1.17 -21.15
CA ASN A 40 5.87 1.70 -21.32
C ASN A 40 6.05 3.12 -20.77
N SER A 41 5.05 3.64 -20.03
CA SER A 41 5.20 4.90 -19.32
C SER A 41 6.26 4.75 -18.22
N GLY A 42 7.19 5.67 -18.17
CA GLY A 42 8.23 5.68 -17.15
C GLY A 42 7.70 6.05 -15.77
N ARG A 43 8.62 6.11 -14.81
CA ARG A 43 8.36 6.68 -13.50
C ARG A 43 8.33 8.21 -13.62
N THR A 44 7.18 8.86 -13.36
CA THR A 44 6.98 10.29 -13.62
C THR A 44 7.63 11.21 -12.59
N GLU A 45 7.90 10.71 -11.36
CA GLU A 45 8.38 11.53 -10.21
C GLU A 45 7.50 12.77 -9.95
N ALA A 46 6.21 12.68 -10.27
CA ALA A 46 5.24 13.77 -10.20
C ALA A 46 4.75 14.03 -8.75
N TRP A 47 5.69 14.23 -7.83
CA TRP A 47 5.42 14.46 -6.42
C TRP A 47 4.51 15.66 -6.21
N ALA A 48 3.32 15.44 -5.65
CA ALA A 48 2.31 16.47 -5.48
C ALA A 48 1.40 16.22 -4.27
N ALA A 49 0.75 17.28 -3.83
CA ALA A 49 -0.39 17.16 -2.93
C ALA A 49 -1.54 16.43 -3.65
N ASP A 50 -2.30 15.65 -2.90
CA ASP A 50 -3.51 15.03 -3.40
C ASP A 50 -4.63 16.07 -3.52
N PRO A 51 -5.18 16.33 -4.73
CA PRO A 51 -6.21 17.36 -4.90
C PRO A 51 -7.56 17.03 -4.24
N LEU A 52 -7.79 15.78 -3.81
CA LEU A 52 -9.02 15.37 -3.13
C LEU A 52 -8.93 15.46 -1.60
N ILE A 53 -7.76 15.81 -1.04
CA ILE A 53 -7.54 15.90 0.40
C ILE A 53 -7.06 17.32 0.72
N GLU A 54 -7.66 17.93 1.72
CA GLU A 54 -7.23 19.27 2.18
C GLU A 54 -5.75 19.24 2.61
N MET A 55 -4.99 20.27 2.23
CA MET A 55 -3.55 20.42 2.53
C MET A 55 -3.22 20.25 4.01
N LEU A 56 -4.13 20.70 4.89
CA LEU A 56 -3.97 20.56 6.35
C LEU A 56 -3.80 19.11 6.82
N TYR A 57 -4.38 18.15 6.11
CA TYR A 57 -4.39 16.74 6.54
C TYR A 57 -3.34 15.88 5.86
N GLN A 58 -2.70 16.33 4.80
CA GLN A 58 -1.70 15.55 4.09
C GLN A 58 -0.27 16.02 4.39
N ALA A 59 0.68 15.10 4.29
CA ALA A 59 2.09 15.40 4.46
C ALA A 59 2.67 16.02 3.20
N LYS A 60 3.56 17.00 3.33
CA LYS A 60 4.32 17.51 2.20
C LYS A 60 5.31 16.46 1.71
N VAL A 61 5.15 16.02 0.48
CA VAL A 61 6.05 15.03 -0.17
C VAL A 61 6.75 15.58 -1.41
N TYR A 62 6.50 16.83 -1.77
CA TYR A 62 7.04 17.54 -2.93
C TYR A 62 8.11 18.55 -2.53
N GLY A 63 8.87 19.02 -3.52
CA GLY A 63 9.97 19.96 -3.31
C GLY A 63 11.23 19.30 -2.76
N GLU A 64 12.26 20.12 -2.50
CA GLU A 64 13.56 19.64 -1.99
C GLU A 64 13.49 19.19 -0.53
N THR A 65 12.68 19.86 0.30
CA THR A 65 12.45 19.51 1.69
C THR A 65 11.03 18.98 1.85
N PHE A 66 10.89 17.73 2.26
CA PHE A 66 9.62 17.05 2.48
C PHE A 66 9.55 16.45 3.89
N CYS A 67 8.35 16.08 4.35
CA CYS A 67 8.11 15.69 5.75
C CYS A 67 8.91 14.48 6.25
N TYR A 68 9.48 13.67 5.35
CA TYR A 68 10.29 12.48 5.70
C TYR A 68 11.79 12.69 5.43
N TYR A 69 12.19 13.90 4.99
CA TYR A 69 13.53 14.21 4.52
C TYR A 69 14.60 13.81 5.54
N LYS A 70 15.68 13.17 5.07
CA LYS A 70 16.83 12.60 5.79
C LYS A 70 16.53 11.39 6.67
N ASP A 71 15.35 11.27 7.28
CA ASP A 71 15.07 10.17 8.21
C ASP A 71 14.43 8.98 7.48
N TYR A 72 13.54 9.26 6.51
CA TYR A 72 12.76 8.24 5.82
C TYR A 72 12.61 8.54 4.33
N SER A 73 12.41 7.49 3.57
CA SER A 73 11.99 7.56 2.18
C SER A 73 10.50 7.84 2.06
N ARG A 74 10.09 8.41 0.93
CA ARG A 74 8.67 8.51 0.53
C ARG A 74 8.20 7.14 0.07
N GLY A 75 7.73 6.32 1.01
CA GLY A 75 7.28 4.96 0.76
C GLY A 75 5.92 4.92 0.08
N HIS A 76 5.85 4.33 -1.10
CA HIS A 76 4.59 4.14 -1.84
C HIS A 76 3.72 3.06 -1.20
N GLN A 77 2.43 3.32 -1.12
CA GLN A 77 1.44 2.27 -0.85
C GLN A 77 1.15 1.48 -2.15
N ILE A 78 0.50 2.09 -3.15
CA ILE A 78 0.48 1.52 -4.50
C ILE A 78 1.78 1.89 -5.23
N PRO A 79 2.58 0.90 -5.69
CA PRO A 79 3.84 1.18 -6.38
C PRO A 79 3.62 1.86 -7.73
N SER A 80 4.50 2.79 -8.09
CA SER A 80 4.45 3.42 -9.43
C SER A 80 4.63 2.38 -10.54
N ALA A 81 5.41 1.32 -10.31
CA ALA A 81 5.60 0.23 -11.26
C ALA A 81 4.32 -0.56 -11.59
N ASP A 82 3.26 -0.44 -10.77
CA ASP A 82 1.97 -1.08 -11.02
C ASP A 82 1.04 -0.22 -11.87
N ARG A 83 1.45 0.99 -12.23
CA ARG A 83 0.68 2.00 -12.98
C ARG A 83 1.53 2.65 -14.08
N THR A 84 1.93 1.87 -15.07
CA THR A 84 2.79 2.35 -16.17
C THR A 84 2.07 2.35 -17.53
N ALA A 85 0.75 2.23 -17.55
CA ALA A 85 -0.01 2.29 -18.80
C ALA A 85 -0.02 3.71 -19.40
N THR A 86 -0.12 4.73 -18.56
CA THR A 86 -0.04 6.15 -18.95
C THR A 86 0.65 6.98 -17.87
N ASP A 87 1.20 8.14 -18.24
CA ASP A 87 1.80 9.09 -17.31
C ASP A 87 0.79 9.61 -16.29
N GLU A 88 -0.46 9.78 -16.69
CA GLU A 88 -1.54 10.23 -15.81
C GLU A 88 -1.82 9.22 -14.67
N LEU A 89 -1.95 7.93 -15.00
CA LEU A 89 -2.11 6.88 -14.01
C LEU A 89 -0.89 6.78 -13.09
N ASN A 90 0.31 6.91 -13.65
CA ASN A 90 1.55 6.87 -12.90
C ASN A 90 1.68 8.07 -11.96
N SER A 91 1.39 9.27 -12.42
CA SER A 91 1.48 10.51 -11.63
C SER A 91 0.60 10.46 -10.37
N GLN A 92 -0.56 9.83 -10.42
CA GLN A 92 -1.42 9.66 -9.25
C GLN A 92 -0.77 8.83 -8.14
N THR A 93 0.17 7.96 -8.46
CA THR A 93 0.89 7.18 -7.44
C THR A 93 1.87 8.03 -6.63
N PHE A 94 2.21 9.25 -7.09
CA PHE A 94 3.11 10.19 -6.42
C PHE A 94 2.38 11.20 -5.53
N TYR A 95 1.07 11.07 -5.37
CA TYR A 95 0.34 11.93 -4.45
C TYR A 95 0.71 11.67 -2.99
N ALA A 96 0.71 12.72 -2.19
CA ALA A 96 1.01 12.69 -0.76
C ALA A 96 0.17 11.65 0.00
N SER A 97 -1.08 11.47 -0.40
CA SER A 97 -2.01 10.49 0.19
C SER A 97 -1.58 9.03 0.03
N ASN A 98 -0.72 8.75 -0.96
CA ASN A 98 -0.17 7.42 -1.22
C ASN A 98 1.17 7.17 -0.53
N MET A 99 1.69 8.16 0.20
CA MET A 99 3.02 8.11 0.82
C MET A 99 2.95 7.86 2.31
N THR A 100 3.95 7.13 2.80
CA THR A 100 4.22 6.94 4.24
C THR A 100 5.72 7.03 4.51
N PRO A 101 6.14 7.42 5.73
CA PRO A 101 7.56 7.36 6.09
C PRO A 101 8.03 5.91 6.12
N GLN A 102 8.95 5.54 5.23
CA GLN A 102 9.57 4.21 5.22
C GLN A 102 11.09 4.29 5.35
N ASN A 103 11.67 3.42 6.17
CA ASN A 103 13.11 3.22 6.21
C ASN A 103 13.65 2.92 4.80
N GLY A 104 14.78 3.52 4.43
CA GLY A 104 15.34 3.38 3.08
C GLY A 104 15.64 1.93 2.70
N ASP A 105 16.29 1.18 3.60
CA ASP A 105 16.64 -0.23 3.38
C ASP A 105 15.41 -1.14 3.35
N PHE A 106 14.40 -0.84 4.16
CA PHE A 106 13.11 -1.54 4.10
C PHE A 106 12.42 -1.30 2.75
N ASN A 107 12.28 -0.03 2.37
CA ASN A 107 11.57 0.39 1.15
C ASN A 107 12.24 -0.14 -0.12
N GLY A 108 13.57 0.04 -0.25
CA GLY A 108 14.34 -0.37 -1.41
C GLY A 108 14.75 -1.85 -1.42
N GLY A 109 14.66 -2.52 -0.28
CA GLY A 109 15.02 -3.93 -0.09
C GLY A 109 13.82 -4.86 -0.10
N ILE A 110 13.51 -5.41 1.06
CA ILE A 110 12.48 -6.47 1.19
C ILE A 110 11.11 -6.05 0.67
N TRP A 111 10.70 -4.76 0.86
CA TRP A 111 9.40 -4.28 0.41
C TRP A 111 9.33 -4.20 -1.11
N ALA A 112 10.37 -3.67 -1.76
CA ALA A 112 10.48 -3.65 -3.22
C ALA A 112 10.54 -5.06 -3.82
N SER A 113 11.24 -5.99 -3.14
CA SER A 113 11.28 -7.41 -3.51
C SER A 113 9.88 -8.03 -3.46
N LEU A 114 9.11 -7.81 -2.37
CA LEU A 114 7.73 -8.29 -2.24
C LEU A 114 6.83 -7.72 -3.35
N GLU A 115 6.96 -6.44 -3.68
CA GLU A 115 6.21 -5.82 -4.78
C GLU A 115 6.52 -6.47 -6.13
N GLY A 116 7.79 -6.81 -6.37
CA GLY A 116 8.22 -7.58 -7.54
C GLY A 116 7.54 -8.94 -7.58
N LYS A 117 7.57 -9.67 -6.48
CA LYS A 117 6.91 -10.99 -6.35
C LYS A 117 5.41 -10.93 -6.58
N ILE A 118 4.73 -9.92 -6.05
CA ILE A 118 3.29 -9.74 -6.32
C ILE A 118 3.04 -9.50 -7.82
N ARG A 119 3.87 -8.70 -8.50
CA ARG A 119 3.75 -8.49 -9.97
C ARG A 119 3.98 -9.78 -10.78
N GLU A 120 4.88 -10.65 -10.35
CA GLU A 120 5.11 -11.95 -10.99
C GLU A 120 3.87 -12.87 -10.92
N ASN A 121 2.95 -12.61 -10.00
CA ASN A 121 1.68 -13.34 -9.88
C ASN A 121 0.53 -12.76 -10.72
N MET A 122 0.76 -11.73 -11.54
CA MET A 122 -0.25 -11.27 -12.49
C MET A 122 -0.64 -12.37 -13.47
N CYS A 123 -1.90 -12.33 -13.89
CA CYS A 123 -2.49 -13.33 -14.77
C CYS A 123 -3.51 -12.67 -15.71
N GLN A 124 -4.24 -13.46 -16.50
CA GLN A 124 -5.31 -12.94 -17.37
C GLN A 124 -6.51 -12.43 -16.57
N ASP A 125 -6.79 -13.03 -15.41
CA ASP A 125 -7.76 -12.50 -14.47
C ASP A 125 -7.14 -11.36 -13.65
N THR A 126 -7.98 -10.55 -13.01
CA THR A 126 -7.49 -9.47 -12.14
C THR A 126 -6.93 -10.03 -10.83
N LEU A 127 -5.73 -9.59 -10.47
CA LEU A 127 -5.16 -9.73 -9.15
C LEU A 127 -5.59 -8.52 -8.31
N TYR A 128 -6.22 -8.74 -7.17
CA TYR A 128 -6.63 -7.67 -6.26
C TYR A 128 -5.60 -7.54 -5.14
N VAL A 129 -5.11 -6.33 -4.94
CA VAL A 129 -4.11 -6.01 -3.91
C VAL A 129 -4.67 -4.96 -2.96
N VAL A 130 -4.54 -5.20 -1.66
CA VAL A 130 -4.65 -4.14 -0.65
C VAL A 130 -3.29 -4.05 0.03
N THR A 131 -2.71 -2.87 0.02
CA THR A 131 -1.47 -2.55 0.72
C THR A 131 -1.77 -1.55 1.83
N GLY A 132 -1.07 -1.61 2.94
CA GLY A 132 -1.35 -0.69 4.03
C GLY A 132 -0.23 -0.63 5.06
N CYS A 133 -0.45 0.27 6.03
CA CYS A 133 0.43 0.47 7.15
C CYS A 133 -0.35 0.42 8.47
N TYR A 134 0.34 0.03 9.53
CA TYR A 134 -0.24 -0.09 10.85
C TYR A 134 0.58 0.73 11.86
N PHE A 135 -0.13 1.47 12.70
CA PHE A 135 0.43 2.27 13.78
C PHE A 135 0.15 1.57 15.11
N GLY A 136 1.06 0.71 15.54
CA GLY A 136 0.99 0.03 16.83
C GLY A 136 1.24 0.98 18.01
N ASN A 137 1.07 0.47 19.22
CA ASN A 137 1.37 1.24 20.43
C ASN A 137 2.83 1.67 20.43
N GLY A 138 3.07 2.96 20.77
CA GLY A 138 4.42 3.50 20.85
C GLY A 138 5.08 3.79 19.50
N TYR A 139 4.30 3.99 18.42
CA TYR A 139 4.86 4.46 17.15
C TYR A 139 5.59 5.79 17.34
N THR A 140 6.65 6.01 16.57
CA THR A 140 7.47 7.23 16.57
C THR A 140 6.93 8.25 15.55
N THR A 141 7.58 9.39 15.47
CA THR A 141 7.29 10.43 14.48
C THR A 141 8.56 10.79 13.71
N THR A 142 8.40 11.40 12.55
CA THR A 142 9.49 12.05 11.83
C THR A 142 10.03 13.22 12.63
N TYR A 143 11.30 13.60 12.39
CA TYR A 143 11.93 14.71 13.10
C TYR A 143 11.34 16.06 12.69
N ASP A 144 11.09 16.96 13.65
CA ASP A 144 10.43 18.25 13.39
C ASP A 144 11.40 19.36 12.97
N GLY A 145 12.69 19.22 13.22
CA GLY A 145 13.71 20.22 12.94
C GLY A 145 13.91 20.58 11.46
N TYR A 146 13.33 19.81 10.55
CA TYR A 146 13.42 20.07 9.11
C TYR A 146 12.34 21.02 8.56
N TYR A 147 11.28 21.25 9.30
CA TYR A 147 10.12 22.01 8.81
C TYR A 147 10.03 23.40 9.39
N GLY A 148 10.90 23.79 10.36
CA GLY A 148 10.89 25.09 11.09
C GLY A 148 10.04 26.11 10.36
N ASN A 149 9.77 27.21 10.54
CA ASN A 149 8.97 28.30 9.95
C ASN A 149 8.40 28.13 8.51
N ASN A 150 8.13 26.88 8.06
CA ASN A 150 7.58 26.65 6.74
C ASN A 150 6.07 26.98 6.76
N ALA A 151 5.67 27.99 5.99
CA ALA A 151 4.28 28.43 5.88
C ALA A 151 3.37 27.45 5.12
N ASP A 152 3.93 26.36 4.55
CA ASP A 152 3.17 25.35 3.84
C ASP A 152 2.35 24.51 4.86
N PRO A 153 1.01 24.52 4.78
CA PRO A 153 0.16 23.81 5.73
C PRO A 153 0.34 22.26 5.67
N ALA A 154 0.97 21.74 4.62
CA ALA A 154 1.36 20.33 4.51
C ALA A 154 2.68 20.01 5.22
N SER A 155 3.48 21.02 5.63
CA SER A 155 4.69 20.82 6.42
C SER A 155 4.33 20.46 7.85
N LYS A 156 4.66 19.24 8.28
CA LYS A 156 4.30 18.72 9.61
C LYS A 156 5.15 17.53 10.03
N ILE A 157 5.11 17.24 11.32
CA ILE A 157 5.60 16.00 11.89
C ILE A 157 4.62 14.88 11.52
N CYS A 158 5.13 13.78 10.97
CA CYS A 158 4.33 12.65 10.53
C CYS A 158 4.52 11.44 11.42
N PRO A 159 3.45 10.76 11.86
CA PRO A 159 3.55 9.47 12.50
C PRO A 159 4.24 8.45 11.58
N VAL A 160 5.11 7.61 12.16
CA VAL A 160 5.84 6.55 11.45
C VAL A 160 5.15 5.22 11.72
N PRO A 161 4.71 4.47 10.70
CA PRO A 161 4.11 3.16 10.88
C PRO A 161 5.06 2.17 11.57
N THR A 162 4.52 1.30 12.42
CA THR A 162 5.28 0.21 13.03
C THR A 162 5.33 -1.05 12.18
N HIS A 163 4.32 -1.24 11.31
CA HIS A 163 4.25 -2.38 10.41
C HIS A 163 3.67 -1.97 9.06
N TYR A 164 4.02 -2.76 8.05
CA TYR A 164 3.43 -2.71 6.72
C TYR A 164 2.84 -4.05 6.35
N PHE A 165 1.76 -4.02 5.58
CA PHE A 165 1.10 -5.24 5.14
C PHE A 165 0.65 -5.15 3.68
N LYS A 166 0.51 -6.32 3.06
CA LYS A 166 -0.25 -6.48 1.82
C LYS A 166 -1.16 -7.69 1.97
N VAL A 167 -2.34 -7.64 1.35
CA VAL A 167 -3.23 -8.79 1.16
C VAL A 167 -3.56 -8.91 -0.32
N VAL A 168 -3.52 -10.11 -0.83
CA VAL A 168 -3.63 -10.38 -2.26
C VAL A 168 -4.66 -11.48 -2.49
N LEU A 169 -5.50 -11.30 -3.51
CA LEU A 169 -6.57 -12.21 -3.89
C LEU A 169 -6.64 -12.35 -5.40
N ARG A 170 -6.77 -13.56 -5.91
CA ARG A 170 -7.11 -13.86 -7.31
C ARG A 170 -7.77 -15.22 -7.48
N THR A 171 -8.22 -15.51 -8.69
CA THR A 171 -8.61 -16.87 -9.07
C THR A 171 -7.38 -17.81 -9.10
N ARG A 172 -7.56 -19.08 -8.76
CA ARG A 172 -6.47 -20.08 -8.79
C ARG A 172 -5.95 -20.30 -10.21
N SER A 173 -6.87 -20.45 -11.17
CA SER A 173 -6.52 -20.67 -12.58
C SER A 173 -5.82 -19.46 -13.21
N GLY A 174 -6.20 -18.25 -12.82
CA GLY A 174 -5.68 -17.00 -13.39
C GLY A 174 -6.23 -16.66 -14.80
N ASN A 175 -7.13 -17.46 -15.33
CA ASN A 175 -7.76 -17.30 -16.65
C ASN A 175 -9.22 -17.77 -16.67
N SER A 176 -9.92 -17.63 -15.56
CA SER A 176 -11.31 -18.07 -15.42
C SER A 176 -12.30 -17.22 -16.22
N GLY A 177 -11.93 -15.97 -16.51
CA GLY A 177 -12.83 -14.96 -17.07
C GLY A 177 -13.97 -14.54 -16.14
N LYS A 178 -13.93 -14.95 -14.84
CA LYS A 178 -14.94 -14.64 -13.83
C LYS A 178 -14.47 -13.52 -12.91
N ALA A 179 -15.41 -12.69 -12.48
CA ALA A 179 -15.14 -11.82 -11.35
C ALA A 179 -15.02 -12.64 -10.05
N VAL A 180 -14.17 -12.24 -9.11
CA VAL A 180 -13.94 -12.97 -7.84
C VAL A 180 -15.21 -13.17 -7.03
N GLY A 181 -16.20 -12.26 -7.13
CA GLY A 181 -17.50 -12.41 -6.47
C GLY A 181 -18.41 -13.48 -7.09
N GLN A 182 -18.03 -14.05 -8.23
CA GLN A 182 -18.76 -15.13 -8.93
C GLN A 182 -18.07 -16.51 -8.74
N CYS A 183 -16.94 -16.53 -8.01
CA CYS A 183 -16.14 -17.74 -7.81
C CYS A 183 -16.49 -18.41 -6.50
N GLY A 184 -16.44 -19.74 -6.49
CA GLY A 184 -16.47 -20.53 -5.28
C GLY A 184 -15.15 -20.44 -4.48
N SER A 185 -15.16 -20.93 -3.25
CA SER A 185 -13.97 -20.88 -2.38
C SER A 185 -12.81 -21.72 -2.92
N ASP A 186 -13.08 -22.77 -3.65
CA ASP A 186 -12.12 -23.68 -4.30
C ASP A 186 -11.49 -23.05 -5.57
N GLU A 187 -12.17 -22.07 -6.17
CA GLU A 187 -11.67 -21.33 -7.34
C GLU A 187 -10.77 -20.15 -6.96
N LEU A 188 -10.73 -19.76 -5.68
CA LEU A 188 -10.01 -18.59 -5.19
C LEU A 188 -8.77 -18.95 -4.38
N LYS A 189 -7.77 -18.09 -4.40
CA LYS A 189 -6.63 -18.12 -3.48
C LYS A 189 -6.33 -16.72 -2.97
N ALA A 190 -5.94 -16.63 -1.69
CA ALA A 190 -5.54 -15.39 -1.06
C ALA A 190 -4.31 -15.62 -0.18
N ILE A 191 -3.53 -14.58 0.03
CA ILE A 191 -2.38 -14.56 0.92
C ILE A 191 -2.20 -13.16 1.49
N GLY A 192 -1.65 -13.09 2.69
CA GLY A 192 -1.25 -11.84 3.33
C GLY A 192 0.25 -11.81 3.60
N PHE A 193 0.77 -10.62 3.83
CA PHE A 193 2.15 -10.35 4.20
C PHE A 193 2.15 -9.31 5.32
N TRP A 194 2.91 -9.56 6.38
CA TRP A 194 2.98 -8.71 7.56
C TRP A 194 4.43 -8.54 7.97
N LEU A 195 4.95 -7.33 7.86
CA LEU A 195 6.34 -6.99 8.13
C LEU A 195 6.43 -5.85 9.16
N GLU A 196 7.26 -6.03 10.17
CA GLU A 196 7.64 -4.94 11.07
C GLU A 196 8.46 -3.88 10.32
N HIS A 197 8.33 -2.62 10.66
CA HIS A 197 9.05 -1.55 10.02
C HIS A 197 10.46 -1.39 10.64
N ARG A 198 11.43 -2.11 10.10
CA ARG A 198 12.83 -2.12 10.56
C ARG A 198 13.81 -2.25 9.39
N ASN A 199 15.11 -2.02 9.60
CA ASN A 199 16.12 -1.94 8.53
C ASN A 199 16.92 -3.23 8.31
N ASP A 200 16.85 -4.21 9.20
CA ASP A 200 17.71 -5.39 9.21
C ASP A 200 17.14 -6.60 8.47
N TYR A 201 16.30 -6.35 7.47
CA TYR A 201 15.77 -7.39 6.59
C TYR A 201 16.79 -7.81 5.51
N PRO A 202 16.72 -9.07 5.05
CA PRO A 202 17.34 -9.47 3.79
C PRO A 202 16.80 -8.63 2.62
N GLN A 203 17.60 -8.41 1.60
CA GLN A 203 17.17 -7.69 0.39
C GLN A 203 16.11 -8.45 -0.41
N THR A 204 16.04 -9.78 -0.25
CA THR A 204 15.10 -10.64 -0.97
C THR A 204 13.99 -11.08 -0.03
N PHE A 205 12.74 -11.07 -0.52
CA PHE A 205 11.57 -11.54 0.22
C PHE A 205 11.68 -13.03 0.55
N SER A 206 11.23 -13.40 1.75
CA SER A 206 11.15 -14.78 2.23
C SER A 206 9.72 -15.13 2.63
N THR A 207 9.32 -16.38 2.41
CA THR A 207 7.96 -16.88 2.70
C THR A 207 7.62 -16.94 4.20
N GLU A 208 8.58 -16.75 5.09
CA GLU A 208 8.34 -16.69 6.54
C GLU A 208 7.44 -15.52 6.97
N TYR A 209 7.40 -14.44 6.15
CA TYR A 209 6.55 -13.27 6.38
C TYR A 209 5.14 -13.41 5.82
N CYS A 210 4.83 -14.57 5.22
CA CYS A 210 3.48 -14.88 4.75
C CYS A 210 2.54 -15.12 5.93
N LYS A 211 1.34 -14.58 5.82
CA LYS A 211 0.23 -14.71 6.78
C LYS A 211 -1.06 -14.97 6.02
N SER A 212 -2.10 -15.35 6.73
CA SER A 212 -3.44 -15.35 6.15
C SER A 212 -4.01 -13.93 6.09
N VAL A 213 -4.98 -13.70 5.22
CA VAL A 213 -5.75 -12.44 5.20
C VAL A 213 -6.46 -12.24 6.55
N GLU A 214 -7.04 -13.30 7.12
CA GLU A 214 -7.69 -13.27 8.44
C GLU A 214 -6.74 -12.81 9.55
N TYR A 215 -5.47 -13.24 9.54
CA TYR A 215 -4.46 -12.75 10.49
C TYR A 215 -4.31 -11.23 10.40
N ILE A 216 -4.21 -10.67 9.20
CA ILE A 216 -4.04 -9.22 9.02
C ILE A 216 -5.32 -8.47 9.39
N GLU A 217 -6.51 -9.02 9.12
CA GLU A 217 -7.78 -8.49 9.59
C GLU A 217 -7.81 -8.38 11.12
N GLN A 218 -7.32 -9.41 11.83
CA GLN A 218 -7.24 -9.43 13.30
C GLN A 218 -6.26 -8.38 13.84
N GLN A 219 -5.10 -8.19 13.20
CA GLN A 219 -4.12 -7.20 13.63
C GLN A 219 -4.59 -5.76 13.39
N THR A 220 -5.27 -5.51 12.28
CA THR A 220 -5.64 -4.15 11.84
C THR A 220 -7.05 -3.73 12.25
N GLY A 221 -7.92 -4.68 12.53
CA GLY A 221 -9.35 -4.44 12.76
C GLY A 221 -10.13 -4.08 11.49
N PHE A 222 -9.51 -4.22 10.29
CA PHE A 222 -10.19 -4.03 9.02
C PHE A 222 -10.80 -5.33 8.52
N THR A 223 -11.73 -5.22 7.58
CA THR A 223 -12.23 -6.36 6.80
C THR A 223 -11.86 -6.16 5.34
N PHE A 224 -11.08 -7.10 4.79
CA PHE A 224 -10.68 -7.10 3.39
C PHE A 224 -11.55 -8.08 2.60
N PHE A 225 -11.82 -7.73 1.34
CA PHE A 225 -12.60 -8.60 0.44
C PHE A 225 -13.91 -9.12 1.09
N PRO A 226 -14.85 -8.26 1.50
CA PRO A 226 -15.98 -8.63 2.35
C PRO A 226 -16.91 -9.68 1.73
N SER A 227 -16.96 -9.78 0.40
CA SER A 227 -17.77 -10.78 -0.34
C SER A 227 -17.08 -12.13 -0.52
N VAL A 228 -15.80 -12.25 -0.11
CA VAL A 228 -15.03 -13.49 -0.29
C VAL A 228 -15.23 -14.41 0.91
N PRO A 229 -15.45 -15.73 0.71
CA PRO A 229 -15.64 -16.69 1.78
C PRO A 229 -14.50 -16.69 2.80
N LYS A 230 -14.82 -16.91 4.08
CA LYS A 230 -13.83 -16.92 5.18
C LYS A 230 -12.76 -17.98 4.99
N GLU A 231 -13.09 -19.10 4.38
CA GLU A 231 -12.17 -20.22 4.11
C GLU A 231 -11.02 -19.76 3.20
N VAL A 232 -11.29 -18.88 2.24
CA VAL A 232 -10.27 -18.28 1.36
C VAL A 232 -9.35 -17.36 2.17
N LYS A 233 -9.92 -16.56 3.07
CA LYS A 233 -9.15 -15.61 3.91
C LYS A 233 -8.26 -16.31 4.94
N LYS A 234 -8.56 -17.55 5.33
CA LYS A 234 -7.74 -18.37 6.23
C LYS A 234 -6.56 -19.01 5.55
N GLN A 235 -6.53 -19.04 4.22
CA GLN A 235 -5.42 -19.64 3.47
C GLN A 235 -4.11 -18.90 3.74
N CYS A 236 -3.04 -19.68 3.90
CA CYS A 236 -1.67 -19.22 3.91
C CYS A 236 -0.81 -20.34 3.30
N THR A 237 -0.83 -20.43 1.97
CA THR A 237 -0.11 -21.48 1.22
C THR A 237 0.88 -20.78 0.28
N PRO A 238 2.11 -20.45 0.74
CA PRO A 238 3.10 -19.75 -0.08
C PRO A 238 3.43 -20.48 -1.38
N SER A 239 3.39 -21.83 -1.39
CA SER A 239 3.65 -22.64 -2.58
C SER A 239 2.63 -22.46 -3.72
N ASP A 240 1.48 -21.85 -3.45
CA ASP A 240 0.49 -21.50 -4.49
C ASP A 240 0.89 -20.22 -5.25
N TRP A 241 1.94 -19.51 -4.81
CA TRP A 241 2.36 -18.21 -5.30
C TRP A 241 3.81 -18.24 -5.78
N VAL A 242 4.15 -17.36 -6.70
CA VAL A 242 5.55 -17.07 -7.06
C VAL A 242 6.11 -16.09 -6.02
N LEU A 243 6.91 -16.58 -5.07
CA LEU A 243 7.46 -15.77 -3.95
C LEU A 243 8.98 -15.97 -3.82
#